data_dca65f1c0b670f88c4ccec1ac432be4e
#
_entry.id   dca65f1c0b670f88c4ccec1ac432be4e
#
_cell.length_a   1.000
_cell.length_b   1.000
_cell.length_c   1.000
_cell.angle_alpha   90.00
_cell.angle_beta   90.00
_cell.angle_gamma   90.00
#
_symmetry.space_group_name_H-M   'P 1'
#
loop_
_entity.id
_entity.type
_entity.pdbx_description
1 polymer ?
#
loop_
_entity_poly.entity_id
_entity_poly.type
_entity_poly.pdbx_seq_one_letter_code
_entity_poly.pdbx_strand_id
1 'polypeptide(L)'
;MKLLILDAGHCLSLALAREANRRSDVELIIEPRLALTPERLDEVRPDALVIPPLSRPLTADPASVTAHAEAVMACMAACRSRDVPLTWCVSDQLYEDGFESPIDEHVIPEPRDEGLRRLVAAGDRIRAELPRHLIVRLGPLFALEGGHAWLGELLDTLVAGDDLRAESDVIFCPTSADAVAMALIGMLQQQHCGAEAWGSYHLAGTEPVSAYTFVSMVRTQLATRLEGRGETVALGGVKALSHHHDQPLRRVLNCRRVLNVFGVHQKPWRLEVGRMLDAWCLARDDDPAASKEVDQA
;
A
#
# COMPACT_ATOMS: atom_id res chain seq x y z
N MET A 1 -11.43 -14.42 14.26
CA MET A 1 -9.97 -14.17 14.10
C MET A 1 -9.65 -12.78 14.65
N LYS A 2 -8.63 -12.70 15.52
CA LYS A 2 -8.17 -11.44 16.11
C LYS A 2 -6.86 -11.00 15.48
N LEU A 3 -6.83 -9.83 14.85
CA LEU A 3 -5.65 -9.26 14.20
C LEU A 3 -5.09 -8.10 15.02
N LEU A 4 -3.79 -8.06 15.17
CA LEU A 4 -3.06 -6.92 15.69
C LEU A 4 -2.35 -6.21 14.52
N ILE A 5 -2.59 -4.91 14.35
CA ILE A 5 -1.99 -4.11 13.28
C ILE A 5 -1.19 -2.99 13.92
N LEU A 6 -0.03 -2.73 13.36
CA LEU A 6 0.82 -1.62 13.79
C LEU A 6 0.62 -0.40 12.89
N ASP A 7 1.00 0.78 13.40
CA ASP A 7 0.93 2.08 12.70
C ASP A 7 -0.51 2.48 12.31
N ALA A 8 -1.27 2.93 13.30
CA ALA A 8 -2.67 3.34 13.16
C ALA A 8 -2.90 4.43 12.10
N GLY A 9 -1.90 5.28 11.87
CA GLY A 9 -1.98 6.37 10.88
C GLY A 9 -1.77 5.94 9.43
N HIS A 10 -1.29 4.72 9.18
CA HIS A 10 -1.01 4.26 7.83
C HIS A 10 -2.28 3.96 7.03
N CYS A 11 -2.32 4.33 5.74
CA CYS A 11 -3.50 4.13 4.87
C CYS A 11 -3.97 2.66 4.81
N LEU A 12 -3.04 1.69 4.82
CA LEU A 12 -3.39 0.27 4.84
C LEU A 12 -4.03 -0.14 6.18
N SER A 13 -3.55 0.40 7.31
CA SER A 13 -4.13 0.13 8.63
C SER A 13 -5.57 0.63 8.72
N LEU A 14 -5.84 1.82 8.19
CA LEU A 14 -7.21 2.36 8.08
C LEU A 14 -8.08 1.54 7.13
N ALA A 15 -7.55 1.08 6.00
CA ALA A 15 -8.26 0.22 5.08
C ALA A 15 -8.61 -1.14 5.71
N LEU A 16 -7.68 -1.72 6.48
CA LEU A 16 -7.92 -2.96 7.24
C LEU A 16 -8.99 -2.76 8.31
N ALA A 17 -9.00 -1.59 8.99
CA ALA A 17 -10.04 -1.26 9.96
C ALA A 17 -11.43 -1.18 9.30
N ARG A 18 -11.53 -0.48 8.16
CA ARG A 18 -12.79 -0.41 7.41
C ARG A 18 -13.29 -1.77 6.95
N GLU A 19 -12.38 -2.62 6.46
CA GLU A 19 -12.75 -3.97 6.00
C GLU A 19 -13.12 -4.89 7.17
N ALA A 20 -12.41 -4.85 8.30
CA ALA A 20 -12.74 -5.63 9.49
C ALA A 20 -14.10 -5.24 10.06
N ASN A 21 -14.44 -3.94 10.11
CA ASN A 21 -15.73 -3.45 10.59
C ASN A 21 -16.93 -3.93 9.75
N ARG A 22 -16.71 -4.37 8.51
CA ARG A 22 -17.74 -4.98 7.64
C ARG A 22 -17.96 -6.46 7.92
N ARG A 23 -17.15 -7.07 8.80
CA ARG A 23 -17.12 -8.50 9.08
C ARG A 23 -17.36 -8.76 10.56
N SER A 24 -18.20 -9.73 10.88
CA SER A 24 -18.48 -10.13 12.27
C SER A 24 -17.46 -11.13 12.83
N ASP A 25 -16.65 -11.72 11.98
CA ASP A 25 -15.70 -12.79 12.29
C ASP A 25 -14.25 -12.32 12.44
N VAL A 26 -14.00 -11.01 12.32
CA VAL A 26 -12.68 -10.38 12.45
C VAL A 26 -12.73 -9.30 13.53
N GLU A 27 -11.94 -9.50 14.59
CA GLU A 27 -11.64 -8.48 15.60
C GLU A 27 -10.30 -7.83 15.24
N LEU A 28 -10.26 -6.51 15.18
CA LEU A 28 -9.06 -5.75 14.86
C LEU A 28 -8.62 -4.88 16.04
N ILE A 29 -7.35 -5.00 16.41
CA ILE A 29 -6.68 -4.10 17.36
C ILE A 29 -5.58 -3.38 16.61
N ILE A 30 -5.50 -2.07 16.77
CA ILE A 30 -4.53 -1.23 16.08
C ILE A 30 -3.64 -0.53 17.10
N GLU A 31 -2.33 -0.74 16.98
CA GLU A 31 -1.33 0.00 17.74
C GLU A 31 -0.98 1.32 17.05
N PRO A 32 -0.83 2.41 17.80
CA PRO A 32 -0.60 3.73 17.21
C PRO A 32 0.78 3.85 16.54
N ARG A 33 1.73 2.99 16.88
CA ARG A 33 3.12 3.05 16.39
C ARG A 33 3.60 1.71 15.87
N LEU A 34 4.65 1.74 15.07
CA LEU A 34 5.41 0.55 14.67
C LEU A 34 6.36 0.15 15.80
N ALA A 35 5.79 -0.28 16.93
CA ALA A 35 6.53 -0.76 18.09
C ALA A 35 5.69 -1.82 18.82
N LEU A 36 6.31 -2.93 19.15
CA LEU A 36 5.65 -4.04 19.81
C LEU A 36 6.56 -4.69 20.84
N THR A 37 6.01 -4.98 22.01
CA THR A 37 6.68 -5.76 23.06
C THR A 37 6.06 -7.14 23.21
N PRO A 38 6.82 -8.14 23.71
CA PRO A 38 6.25 -9.45 24.00
C PRO A 38 5.08 -9.41 24.99
N GLU A 39 5.13 -8.50 25.99
CA GLU A 39 4.08 -8.31 26.98
C GLU A 39 2.77 -7.86 26.32
N ARG A 40 2.87 -6.99 25.31
CA ARG A 40 1.70 -6.55 24.55
C ARG A 40 1.07 -7.69 23.76
N LEU A 41 1.85 -8.60 23.21
CA LEU A 41 1.34 -9.83 22.59
C LEU A 41 0.63 -10.74 23.62
N ASP A 42 1.16 -10.84 24.84
CA ASP A 42 0.54 -11.62 25.92
C ASP A 42 -0.81 -11.03 26.36
N GLU A 43 -0.95 -9.70 26.36
CA GLU A 43 -2.21 -8.99 26.65
C GLU A 43 -3.25 -9.15 25.54
N VAL A 44 -2.85 -8.89 24.31
CA VAL A 44 -3.75 -8.87 23.14
C VAL A 44 -4.12 -10.28 22.70
N ARG A 45 -3.16 -11.20 22.72
CA ARG A 45 -3.27 -12.60 22.22
C ARG A 45 -3.84 -12.63 20.79
N PRO A 46 -3.19 -11.98 19.83
CA PRO A 46 -3.68 -11.96 18.46
C PRO A 46 -3.43 -13.31 17.76
N ASP A 47 -4.27 -13.63 16.79
CA ASP A 47 -4.07 -14.76 15.88
C ASP A 47 -3.01 -14.47 14.82
N ALA A 48 -2.78 -13.20 14.50
CA ALA A 48 -1.69 -12.76 13.65
C ALA A 48 -1.34 -11.27 13.88
N LEU A 49 -0.07 -10.93 13.64
CA LEU A 49 0.43 -9.56 13.56
C LEU A 49 0.54 -9.11 12.12
N VAL A 50 0.11 -7.88 11.81
CA VAL A 50 0.28 -7.26 10.49
C VAL A 50 1.12 -5.98 10.63
N ILE A 51 2.19 -5.88 9.85
CA ILE A 51 3.05 -4.71 9.73
C ILE A 51 2.82 -4.09 8.35
N PRO A 52 2.33 -2.84 8.26
CA PRO A 52 2.18 -2.14 6.99
C PRO A 52 3.53 -1.81 6.36
N PRO A 53 3.59 -1.52 5.05
CA PRO A 53 4.84 -1.16 4.38
C PRO A 53 5.29 0.25 4.78
N LEU A 54 6.58 0.53 4.63
CA LEU A 54 7.05 1.90 4.58
C LEU A 54 6.67 2.48 3.20
N SER A 55 5.81 3.49 3.16
CA SER A 55 5.14 3.93 1.93
C SER A 55 5.76 5.16 1.28
N ARG A 56 6.75 5.81 1.90
CA ARG A 56 7.49 6.91 1.29
C ARG A 56 8.48 6.38 0.25
N PRO A 57 8.94 7.22 -0.71
CA PRO A 57 10.08 6.84 -1.51
C PRO A 57 11.21 6.38 -0.59
N LEU A 58 11.54 5.09 -0.62
CA LEU A 58 12.43 4.46 0.37
C LEU A 58 13.83 5.06 0.35
N THR A 59 14.26 5.60 -0.79
CA THR A 59 15.55 6.28 -0.94
C THR A 59 15.56 7.73 -0.45
N ALA A 60 14.39 8.33 -0.18
CA ALA A 60 14.29 9.74 0.21
C ALA A 60 14.62 9.99 1.69
N ASP A 61 14.47 8.98 2.55
CA ASP A 61 14.74 9.08 3.99
C ASP A 61 15.38 7.79 4.54
N PRO A 62 16.71 7.63 4.41
CA PRO A 62 17.43 6.45 4.88
C PRO A 62 17.29 6.19 6.39
N ALA A 63 17.10 7.24 7.21
CA ALA A 63 16.91 7.09 8.65
C ALA A 63 15.59 6.38 8.96
N SER A 64 14.49 6.79 8.32
CA SER A 64 13.19 6.13 8.46
C SER A 64 13.23 4.68 7.98
N VAL A 65 13.95 4.38 6.88
CA VAL A 65 14.11 3.01 6.38
C VAL A 65 14.84 2.13 7.39
N THR A 66 15.93 2.64 7.98
CA THR A 66 16.69 1.94 9.01
C THR A 66 15.82 1.67 10.25
N ALA A 67 15.14 2.71 10.76
CA ALA A 67 14.25 2.58 11.92
C ALA A 67 13.10 1.59 11.66
N HIS A 68 12.53 1.58 10.46
CA HIS A 68 11.50 0.62 10.08
C HIS A 68 12.05 -0.81 10.06
N ALA A 69 13.23 -1.04 9.48
CA ALA A 69 13.85 -2.37 9.46
C ALA A 69 14.13 -2.88 10.89
N GLU A 70 14.62 -2.02 11.78
CA GLU A 70 14.86 -2.35 13.18
C GLU A 70 13.55 -2.70 13.92
N ALA A 71 12.49 -1.92 13.71
CA ALA A 71 11.18 -2.18 14.29
C ALA A 71 10.58 -3.50 13.80
N VAL A 72 10.70 -3.82 12.50
CA VAL A 72 10.28 -5.11 11.93
C VAL A 72 11.03 -6.26 12.59
N MET A 73 12.33 -6.12 12.81
CA MET A 73 13.15 -7.15 13.48
C MET A 73 12.75 -7.34 14.95
N ALA A 74 12.43 -6.27 15.67
CA ALA A 74 11.93 -6.36 17.04
C ALA A 74 10.57 -7.08 17.09
N CYS A 75 9.65 -6.74 16.18
CA CYS A 75 8.36 -7.41 16.04
C CYS A 75 8.52 -8.90 15.70
N MET A 76 9.44 -9.24 14.78
CA MET A 76 9.75 -10.63 14.46
C MET A 76 10.21 -11.41 15.70
N ALA A 77 11.12 -10.84 16.50
CA ALA A 77 11.62 -11.49 17.71
C ALA A 77 10.49 -11.72 18.75
N ALA A 78 9.59 -10.72 18.92
CA ALA A 78 8.43 -10.84 19.78
C ALA A 78 7.47 -11.94 19.31
N CYS A 79 7.14 -11.96 18.00
CA CYS A 79 6.29 -12.99 17.40
C CYS A 79 6.88 -14.38 17.54
N ARG A 80 8.18 -14.54 17.30
CA ARG A 80 8.87 -15.82 17.48
C ARG A 80 8.79 -16.33 18.91
N SER A 81 8.96 -15.45 19.88
CA SER A 81 8.93 -15.83 21.29
C SER A 81 7.55 -16.28 21.78
N ARG A 82 6.48 -15.92 21.08
CA ARG A 82 5.07 -16.21 21.43
C ARG A 82 4.36 -17.08 20.41
N ASP A 83 5.08 -17.55 19.39
CA ASP A 83 4.53 -18.34 18.29
C ASP A 83 3.33 -17.65 17.60
N VAL A 84 3.39 -16.32 17.43
CA VAL A 84 2.39 -15.52 16.72
C VAL A 84 2.78 -15.39 15.25
N PRO A 85 1.88 -15.72 14.32
CA PRO A 85 2.11 -15.51 12.89
C PRO A 85 2.37 -14.03 12.55
N LEU A 86 3.35 -13.79 11.68
CA LEU A 86 3.72 -12.45 11.22
C LEU A 86 3.37 -12.25 9.75
N THR A 87 2.63 -11.19 9.45
CA THR A 87 2.47 -10.66 8.08
C THR A 87 3.20 -9.34 7.97
N TRP A 88 4.21 -9.28 7.12
CA TRP A 88 4.93 -8.07 6.81
C TRP A 88 4.67 -7.64 5.38
N CYS A 89 4.06 -6.47 5.22
CA CYS A 89 3.90 -5.83 3.93
C CYS A 89 5.13 -5.00 3.60
N VAL A 90 5.61 -5.06 2.36
CA VAL A 90 6.79 -4.34 1.92
C VAL A 90 6.63 -3.81 0.50
N SER A 91 7.22 -2.67 0.20
CA SER A 91 7.13 -2.02 -1.11
C SER A 91 7.89 -2.79 -2.20
N ASP A 92 7.41 -2.71 -3.44
CA ASP A 92 8.11 -3.15 -4.65
C ASP A 92 9.39 -2.35 -4.94
N GLN A 93 9.61 -1.23 -4.25
CA GLN A 93 10.84 -0.42 -4.37
C GLN A 93 12.10 -1.17 -3.94
N LEU A 94 11.99 -2.32 -3.27
CA LEU A 94 13.12 -3.23 -3.05
C LEU A 94 13.78 -3.68 -4.36
N TYR A 95 13.03 -3.71 -5.47
CA TYR A 95 13.53 -3.97 -6.81
C TYR A 95 13.99 -2.66 -7.47
N GLU A 96 15.10 -2.12 -6.97
CA GLU A 96 15.60 -0.78 -7.29
C GLU A 96 15.76 -0.55 -8.80
N ASP A 97 16.40 -1.48 -9.49
CA ASP A 97 16.70 -1.36 -10.93
C ASP A 97 15.54 -1.77 -11.85
N GLY A 98 14.47 -2.35 -11.29
CA GLY A 98 13.36 -2.89 -12.09
C GLY A 98 13.74 -4.11 -12.92
N PHE A 99 12.82 -4.56 -13.79
CA PHE A 99 13.01 -5.74 -14.65
C PHE A 99 12.24 -5.59 -15.97
N GLU A 100 12.71 -6.22 -17.03
CA GLU A 100 12.01 -6.24 -18.32
C GLU A 100 10.68 -7.00 -18.28
N SER A 101 10.65 -8.12 -17.55
CA SER A 101 9.47 -8.99 -17.37
C SER A 101 8.83 -8.79 -15.99
N PRO A 102 7.57 -9.23 -15.78
CA PRO A 102 6.98 -9.25 -14.45
C PRO A 102 7.84 -10.06 -13.46
N ILE A 103 8.00 -9.50 -12.27
CA ILE A 103 8.89 -10.01 -11.21
C ILE A 103 8.16 -11.11 -10.43
N ASP A 104 8.73 -12.30 -10.35
CA ASP A 104 8.21 -13.40 -9.55
C ASP A 104 8.71 -13.36 -8.10
N GLU A 105 8.01 -14.05 -7.19
CA GLU A 105 8.35 -14.07 -5.75
C GLU A 105 9.71 -14.69 -5.44
N HIS A 106 10.24 -15.54 -6.32
CA HIS A 106 11.57 -16.16 -6.15
C HIS A 106 12.73 -15.23 -6.53
N VAL A 107 12.45 -14.13 -7.22
CA VAL A 107 13.47 -13.12 -7.53
C VAL A 107 13.88 -12.43 -6.23
N ILE A 108 15.16 -12.53 -5.90
CA ILE A 108 15.74 -11.88 -4.71
C ILE A 108 16.05 -10.43 -5.08
N PRO A 109 15.54 -9.43 -4.33
CA PRO A 109 15.96 -8.05 -4.55
C PRO A 109 17.44 -7.85 -4.19
N GLU A 110 18.19 -7.17 -5.05
CA GLU A 110 19.60 -6.83 -4.84
C GLU A 110 19.83 -5.32 -4.95
N PRO A 111 19.25 -4.52 -4.04
CA PRO A 111 19.37 -3.08 -4.12
C PRO A 111 20.79 -2.60 -3.77
N ARG A 112 21.18 -1.45 -4.35
CA ARG A 112 22.45 -0.76 -4.06
C ARG A 112 22.36 0.09 -2.81
N ASP A 113 21.16 0.62 -2.54
CA ASP A 113 20.89 1.43 -1.35
C ASP A 113 21.02 0.61 -0.06
N GLU A 114 21.74 1.16 0.93
CA GLU A 114 22.00 0.47 2.21
C GLU A 114 20.72 0.24 3.02
N GLY A 115 19.79 1.19 3.03
CA GLY A 115 18.50 1.06 3.72
C GLY A 115 17.67 -0.07 3.11
N LEU A 116 17.60 -0.13 1.77
CA LEU A 116 16.90 -1.20 1.07
C LEU A 116 17.54 -2.56 1.34
N ARG A 117 18.89 -2.66 1.40
CA ARG A 117 19.58 -3.90 1.79
C ARG A 117 19.19 -4.36 3.20
N ARG A 118 19.00 -3.43 4.14
CA ARG A 118 18.53 -3.77 5.50
C ARG A 118 17.12 -4.36 5.50
N LEU A 119 16.20 -3.83 4.67
CA LEU A 119 14.87 -4.41 4.51
C LEU A 119 14.93 -5.80 3.86
N VAL A 120 15.78 -6.01 2.86
CA VAL A 120 16.00 -7.34 2.28
C VAL A 120 16.52 -8.32 3.32
N ALA A 121 17.53 -7.93 4.10
CA ALA A 121 18.08 -8.74 5.18
C ALA A 121 17.04 -9.07 6.27
N ALA A 122 16.16 -8.13 6.60
CA ALA A 122 15.05 -8.39 7.52
C ALA A 122 14.09 -9.46 6.95
N GLY A 123 13.77 -9.40 5.67
CA GLY A 123 12.99 -10.43 4.99
C GLY A 123 13.65 -11.80 4.99
N ASP A 124 14.97 -11.87 4.78
CA ASP A 124 15.73 -13.12 4.84
C ASP A 124 15.67 -13.75 6.23
N ARG A 125 15.81 -12.93 7.27
CA ARG A 125 15.69 -13.40 8.65
C ARG A 125 14.28 -13.87 9.00
N ILE A 126 13.24 -13.16 8.57
CA ILE A 126 11.87 -13.60 8.77
C ILE A 126 11.65 -14.97 8.14
N ARG A 127 12.11 -15.18 6.89
CA ARG A 127 12.01 -16.48 6.21
C ARG A 127 12.76 -17.60 6.92
N ALA A 128 13.91 -17.30 7.48
CA ALA A 128 14.75 -18.29 8.16
C ALA A 128 14.26 -18.65 9.57
N GLU A 129 13.67 -17.68 10.29
CA GLU A 129 13.43 -17.79 11.73
C GLU A 129 11.94 -17.93 12.11
N LEU A 130 11.01 -17.59 11.22
CA LEU A 130 9.56 -17.67 11.46
C LEU A 130 8.89 -18.63 10.47
N PRO A 131 8.53 -19.85 10.87
CA PRO A 131 7.81 -20.78 9.99
C PRO A 131 6.46 -20.23 9.52
N ARG A 132 5.74 -19.55 10.41
CA ARG A 132 4.43 -18.95 10.13
C ARG A 132 4.56 -17.47 9.81
N HIS A 133 4.93 -17.17 8.56
CA HIS A 133 5.05 -15.79 8.08
C HIS A 133 4.40 -15.60 6.71
N LEU A 134 3.92 -14.38 6.45
CA LEU A 134 3.62 -13.86 5.14
C LEU A 134 4.48 -12.62 4.89
N ILE A 135 5.29 -12.62 3.84
CA ILE A 135 5.96 -11.41 3.33
C ILE A 135 5.20 -11.02 2.06
N VAL A 136 4.44 -9.93 2.11
CA VAL A 136 3.62 -9.48 0.99
C VAL A 136 4.23 -8.25 0.34
N ARG A 137 4.81 -8.43 -0.86
CA ARG A 137 5.33 -7.31 -1.64
C ARG A 137 4.20 -6.64 -2.39
N LEU A 138 4.09 -5.33 -2.21
CA LEU A 138 2.99 -4.52 -2.71
C LEU A 138 3.47 -3.55 -3.77
N GLY A 139 2.66 -3.36 -4.83
CA GLY A 139 2.79 -2.19 -5.68
C GLY A 139 2.48 -0.90 -4.90
N PRO A 140 2.80 0.28 -5.46
CA PRO A 140 2.55 1.57 -4.81
C PRO A 140 1.09 1.71 -4.37
N LEU A 141 0.87 1.90 -3.08
CA LEU A 141 -0.46 2.01 -2.49
C LEU A 141 -1.07 3.38 -2.76
N PHE A 142 -2.37 3.41 -3.07
CA PHE A 142 -3.15 4.64 -3.09
C PHE A 142 -4.42 4.50 -2.24
N ALA A 143 -4.81 5.60 -1.59
CA ALA A 143 -5.99 5.74 -0.76
C ALA A 143 -6.37 7.22 -0.66
N LEU A 144 -7.57 7.53 -0.17
CA LEU A 144 -7.99 8.91 0.12
C LEU A 144 -7.47 9.42 1.46
N GLU A 145 -7.32 8.52 2.44
CA GLU A 145 -7.03 8.86 3.83
C GLU A 145 -5.86 8.08 4.39
N GLY A 146 -5.25 8.64 5.41
CA GLY A 146 -4.16 8.05 6.16
C GLY A 146 -2.79 8.50 5.71
N GLY A 147 -1.78 8.27 6.52
CA GLY A 147 -0.39 8.54 6.16
C GLY A 147 -0.01 7.80 4.88
N HIS A 148 0.63 8.51 3.97
CA HIS A 148 1.02 8.00 2.65
C HIS A 148 -0.16 7.72 1.69
N ALA A 149 -1.32 8.31 1.93
CA ALA A 149 -2.48 8.28 1.05
C ALA A 149 -2.33 9.34 -0.06
N TRP A 150 -1.40 9.10 -0.97
CA TRP A 150 -1.05 10.09 -2.00
C TRP A 150 -2.20 10.46 -2.96
N LEU A 151 -3.28 9.67 -3.05
CA LEU A 151 -4.43 10.03 -3.88
C LEU A 151 -5.20 11.21 -3.29
N GLY A 152 -5.40 11.28 -1.96
CA GLY A 152 -6.06 12.43 -1.33
C GLY A 152 -5.29 13.72 -1.58
N GLU A 153 -3.99 13.74 -1.24
CA GLU A 153 -3.11 14.89 -1.48
C GLU A 153 -3.07 15.31 -2.97
N LEU A 154 -3.09 14.32 -3.88
CA LEU A 154 -3.14 14.54 -5.32
C LEU A 154 -4.42 15.28 -5.74
N LEU A 155 -5.58 14.87 -5.21
CA LEU A 155 -6.86 15.49 -5.51
C LEU A 155 -6.94 16.93 -5.01
N ASP A 156 -6.47 17.16 -3.78
CA ASP A 156 -6.42 18.49 -3.18
C ASP A 156 -5.53 19.44 -4.00
N THR A 157 -4.35 18.97 -4.42
CA THR A 157 -3.44 19.73 -5.27
C THR A 157 -4.06 20.08 -6.63
N LEU A 158 -4.73 19.10 -7.26
CA LEU A 158 -5.40 19.34 -8.55
C LEU A 158 -6.52 20.36 -8.44
N VAL A 159 -7.34 20.29 -7.38
CA VAL A 159 -8.47 21.22 -7.17
C VAL A 159 -7.99 22.62 -6.79
N ALA A 160 -6.86 22.73 -6.07
CA ALA A 160 -6.21 24.02 -5.82
C ALA A 160 -5.68 24.71 -7.09
N GLY A 161 -5.70 24.02 -8.25
CA GLY A 161 -5.21 24.54 -9.51
C GLY A 161 -3.69 24.44 -9.69
N ASP A 162 -2.99 23.75 -8.77
CA ASP A 162 -1.56 23.60 -8.79
C ASP A 162 -1.09 22.54 -9.80
N ASP A 163 -0.05 22.90 -10.57
CA ASP A 163 0.55 22.00 -11.55
C ASP A 163 1.34 20.87 -10.85
N LEU A 164 1.10 19.66 -11.31
CA LEU A 164 1.81 18.45 -10.86
C LEU A 164 2.88 18.02 -11.85
N ARG A 165 3.93 17.38 -11.33
CA ARG A 165 4.97 16.73 -12.12
C ARG A 165 5.00 15.26 -11.78
N ALA A 166 4.99 14.37 -12.78
CA ALA A 166 4.96 12.95 -12.58
C ALA A 166 5.87 12.21 -13.57
N GLU A 167 6.53 11.16 -13.11
CA GLU A 167 7.48 10.38 -13.90
C GLU A 167 6.76 9.60 -15.01
N SER A 168 7.27 9.75 -16.24
CA SER A 168 6.73 9.08 -17.43
C SER A 168 7.45 7.77 -17.75
N ASP A 169 8.61 7.55 -17.20
CA ASP A 169 9.54 6.45 -17.45
C ASP A 169 9.71 5.48 -16.27
N VAL A 170 8.89 5.62 -15.22
CA VAL A 170 8.77 4.62 -14.13
C VAL A 170 7.41 3.92 -14.25
N ILE A 171 7.45 2.63 -14.56
CA ILE A 171 6.27 1.78 -14.77
C ILE A 171 6.04 0.89 -13.53
N PHE A 172 4.84 0.94 -12.97
CA PHE A 172 4.42 0.17 -11.81
C PHE A 172 2.94 -0.21 -11.90
N CYS A 173 2.46 -1.02 -10.96
CA CYS A 173 1.05 -1.36 -10.82
C CYS A 173 0.44 -0.61 -9.64
N PRO A 174 -0.33 0.47 -9.85
CA PRO A 174 -1.02 1.18 -8.78
C PRO A 174 -1.94 0.22 -8.01
N THR A 175 -1.90 0.28 -6.69
CA THR A 175 -2.55 -0.72 -5.83
C THR A 175 -3.43 -0.03 -4.79
N SER A 176 -4.72 -0.32 -4.78
CA SER A 176 -5.66 0.22 -3.80
C SER A 176 -5.39 -0.37 -2.41
N ALA A 177 -5.28 0.48 -1.40
CA ALA A 177 -5.15 0.03 -0.01
C ALA A 177 -6.37 -0.81 0.44
N ASP A 178 -7.58 -0.46 -0.02
CA ASP A 178 -8.80 -1.24 0.28
C ASP A 178 -8.76 -2.63 -0.38
N ALA A 179 -8.26 -2.73 -1.62
CA ALA A 179 -8.10 -4.03 -2.29
C ALA A 179 -7.07 -4.91 -1.57
N VAL A 180 -5.97 -4.34 -1.10
CA VAL A 180 -4.96 -5.04 -0.29
C VAL A 180 -5.54 -5.49 1.03
N ALA A 181 -6.29 -4.62 1.73
CA ALA A 181 -6.92 -4.95 3.01
C ALA A 181 -7.88 -6.15 2.89
N MET A 182 -8.73 -6.15 1.87
CA MET A 182 -9.64 -7.26 1.57
C MET A 182 -8.87 -8.57 1.31
N ALA A 183 -7.81 -8.50 0.51
CA ALA A 183 -6.98 -9.65 0.17
C ALA A 183 -6.26 -10.20 1.42
N LEU A 184 -5.62 -9.34 2.21
CA LEU A 184 -4.89 -9.74 3.43
C LEU A 184 -5.81 -10.41 4.45
N ILE A 185 -6.99 -9.85 4.72
CA ILE A 185 -7.95 -10.48 5.63
C ILE A 185 -8.36 -11.86 5.10
N GLY A 186 -8.64 -11.99 3.81
CA GLY A 186 -8.99 -13.29 3.21
C GLY A 186 -7.85 -14.32 3.28
N MET A 187 -6.60 -13.90 3.06
CA MET A 187 -5.41 -14.75 3.21
C MET A 187 -5.24 -15.21 4.67
N LEU A 188 -5.33 -14.27 5.62
CA LEU A 188 -5.16 -14.55 7.04
C LEU A 188 -6.28 -15.44 7.61
N GLN A 189 -7.52 -15.27 7.14
CA GLN A 189 -8.62 -16.18 7.49
C GLN A 189 -8.36 -17.61 7.01
N GLN A 190 -7.86 -17.79 5.78
CA GLN A 190 -7.50 -19.12 5.29
C GLN A 190 -6.36 -19.73 6.10
N GLN A 191 -5.34 -18.95 6.48
CA GLN A 191 -4.27 -19.42 7.38
C GLN A 191 -4.80 -19.79 8.76
N HIS A 192 -5.68 -18.97 9.33
CA HIS A 192 -6.32 -19.24 10.63
C HIS A 192 -7.18 -20.52 10.59
N CYS A 193 -7.75 -20.83 9.43
CA CYS A 193 -8.49 -22.07 9.18
C CYS A 193 -7.59 -23.27 8.79
N GLY A 194 -6.26 -23.13 8.83
CA GLY A 194 -5.32 -24.24 8.65
C GLY A 194 -4.80 -24.42 7.23
N ALA A 195 -4.78 -23.39 6.40
CA ALA A 195 -4.29 -23.50 5.01
C ALA A 195 -2.77 -23.78 4.93
N GLU A 196 -1.98 -23.42 5.92
CA GLU A 196 -0.52 -23.58 5.99
C GLU A 196 0.25 -23.08 4.74
N ALA A 197 -0.29 -22.08 4.08
CA ALA A 197 0.26 -21.50 2.87
C ALA A 197 1.17 -20.30 3.19
N TRP A 198 2.20 -20.54 4.00
CA TRP A 198 3.16 -19.52 4.44
C TRP A 198 4.18 -19.16 3.37
N GLY A 199 4.84 -18.02 3.50
CA GLY A 199 5.95 -17.59 2.64
C GLY A 199 5.75 -16.21 2.03
N SER A 200 6.42 -15.96 0.88
CA SER A 200 6.40 -14.68 0.19
C SER A 200 5.37 -14.65 -0.94
N TYR A 201 4.65 -13.54 -1.06
CA TYR A 201 3.62 -13.31 -2.07
C TYR A 201 3.74 -11.91 -2.66
N HIS A 202 3.28 -11.75 -3.89
CA HIS A 202 3.11 -10.46 -4.54
C HIS A 202 1.63 -10.10 -4.61
N LEU A 203 1.31 -8.83 -4.35
CA LEU A 203 -0.04 -8.31 -4.46
C LEU A 203 0.00 -6.88 -5.00
N ALA A 204 -0.50 -6.69 -6.20
CA ALA A 204 -0.54 -5.41 -6.90
C ALA A 204 -1.80 -5.29 -7.75
N GLY A 205 -2.14 -4.08 -8.14
CA GLY A 205 -3.22 -3.84 -9.10
C GLY A 205 -2.89 -4.42 -10.49
N THR A 206 -3.89 -4.50 -11.35
CA THR A 206 -3.68 -4.81 -12.78
C THR A 206 -3.29 -3.56 -13.56
N GLU A 207 -2.86 -3.74 -14.81
CA GLU A 207 -2.57 -2.67 -15.77
C GLU A 207 -1.39 -1.78 -15.36
N PRO A 208 -0.15 -2.21 -15.67
CA PRO A 208 1.04 -1.40 -15.43
C PRO A 208 0.96 -0.04 -16.15
N VAL A 209 1.29 1.03 -15.43
CA VAL A 209 1.28 2.39 -15.97
C VAL A 209 2.43 3.21 -15.41
N SER A 210 2.77 4.33 -16.06
CA SER A 210 3.64 5.33 -15.47
C SER A 210 2.89 6.21 -14.46
N ALA A 211 3.63 6.85 -13.55
CA ALA A 211 3.05 7.82 -12.63
C ALA A 211 2.34 8.95 -13.39
N TYR A 212 2.94 9.43 -14.49
CA TYR A 212 2.32 10.43 -15.37
C TYR A 212 0.97 9.96 -15.92
N THR A 213 0.91 8.73 -16.44
CA THR A 213 -0.35 8.18 -16.98
C THR A 213 -1.40 8.03 -15.89
N PHE A 214 -1.00 7.57 -14.69
CA PHE A 214 -1.91 7.43 -13.56
C PHE A 214 -2.49 8.79 -13.15
N VAL A 215 -1.64 9.79 -12.88
CA VAL A 215 -2.07 11.14 -12.45
C VAL A 215 -2.94 11.81 -13.52
N SER A 216 -2.57 11.70 -14.79
CA SER A 216 -3.35 12.26 -15.92
C SER A 216 -4.75 11.61 -16.01
N MET A 217 -4.85 10.30 -15.76
CA MET A 217 -6.12 9.59 -15.73
C MET A 217 -6.98 10.02 -14.53
N VAL A 218 -6.39 10.15 -13.34
CA VAL A 218 -7.08 10.66 -12.14
C VAL A 218 -7.65 12.04 -12.41
N ARG A 219 -6.82 12.95 -12.95
CA ARG A 219 -7.24 14.31 -13.32
C ARG A 219 -8.43 14.30 -14.30
N THR A 220 -8.35 13.48 -15.34
CA THR A 220 -9.42 13.39 -16.36
C THR A 220 -10.71 12.86 -15.75
N GLN A 221 -10.64 11.81 -14.94
CA GLN A 221 -11.81 11.24 -14.26
C GLN A 221 -12.42 12.22 -13.24
N LEU A 222 -11.57 12.99 -12.54
CA LEU A 222 -12.02 14.04 -11.62
C LEU A 222 -12.75 15.16 -12.38
N ALA A 223 -12.15 15.68 -13.47
CA ALA A 223 -12.78 16.71 -14.30
C ALA A 223 -14.18 16.29 -14.77
N THR A 224 -14.30 15.07 -15.32
CA THR A 224 -15.60 14.55 -15.78
C THR A 224 -16.65 14.50 -14.64
N ARG A 225 -16.25 14.16 -13.42
CA ARG A 225 -17.18 14.11 -12.26
C ARG A 225 -17.62 15.50 -11.82
N LEU A 226 -16.70 16.45 -11.73
CA LEU A 226 -16.99 17.83 -11.35
C LEU A 226 -17.89 18.50 -12.40
N GLU A 227 -17.60 18.33 -13.68
CA GLU A 227 -18.44 18.80 -14.79
C GLU A 227 -19.86 18.20 -14.72
N GLY A 228 -19.96 16.89 -14.49
CA GLY A 228 -21.25 16.19 -14.34
C GLY A 228 -22.09 16.67 -13.14
N ARG A 229 -21.45 17.33 -12.17
CA ARG A 229 -22.08 17.97 -10.99
C ARG A 229 -22.36 19.46 -11.20
N GLY A 230 -22.00 20.01 -12.36
CA GLY A 230 -22.13 21.43 -12.66
C GLY A 230 -21.07 22.31 -11.98
N GLU A 231 -20.00 21.72 -11.46
CA GLU A 231 -18.88 22.43 -10.86
C GLU A 231 -17.90 22.86 -11.94
N THR A 232 -17.57 24.16 -11.99
CA THR A 232 -16.54 24.69 -12.89
C THR A 232 -15.27 24.93 -12.08
N VAL A 233 -14.37 23.93 -12.07
CA VAL A 233 -13.09 24.00 -11.35
C VAL A 233 -11.94 23.96 -12.36
N ALA A 234 -11.04 24.93 -12.30
CA ALA A 234 -9.81 24.94 -13.10
C ALA A 234 -8.77 24.02 -12.45
N LEU A 235 -8.77 22.74 -12.83
CA LEU A 235 -7.81 21.77 -12.30
C LEU A 235 -6.39 22.05 -12.76
N GLY A 236 -5.43 21.89 -11.85
CA GLY A 236 -4.01 21.95 -12.14
C GLY A 236 -3.58 21.05 -13.29
N GLY A 237 -2.53 21.43 -13.99
CA GLY A 237 -1.94 20.68 -15.12
C GLY A 237 -1.07 19.51 -14.63
N VAL A 238 -0.84 18.54 -15.52
CA VAL A 238 0.08 17.43 -15.25
C VAL A 238 1.21 17.45 -16.27
N LYS A 239 2.46 17.55 -15.81
CA LYS A 239 3.66 17.58 -16.65
C LYS A 239 4.48 16.31 -16.48
N ALA A 240 4.91 15.72 -17.58
CA ALA A 240 5.78 14.56 -17.57
C ALA A 240 7.20 14.94 -17.11
N LEU A 241 7.78 14.10 -16.24
CA LEU A 241 9.21 14.06 -15.94
C LEU A 241 9.81 12.77 -16.49
N SER A 242 11.03 12.85 -17.03
CA SER A 242 11.79 11.69 -17.45
C SER A 242 13.19 11.76 -16.82
N HIS A 243 13.59 10.70 -16.17
CA HIS A 243 14.88 10.53 -15.50
C HIS A 243 15.72 9.40 -16.11
N HIS A 244 15.09 8.47 -16.85
CA HIS A 244 15.73 7.30 -17.42
C HIS A 244 15.71 7.43 -18.96
N HIS A 245 16.82 7.83 -19.56
CA HIS A 245 16.86 8.20 -20.98
C HIS A 245 16.81 7.02 -21.94
N ASP A 246 17.26 5.82 -21.54
CA ASP A 246 17.42 4.68 -22.47
C ASP A 246 16.29 3.64 -22.35
N GLN A 247 15.86 3.28 -21.15
CA GLN A 247 14.77 2.33 -20.92
C GLN A 247 13.94 2.70 -19.68
N PRO A 248 12.61 2.49 -19.71
CA PRO A 248 11.76 2.74 -18.56
C PRO A 248 12.12 1.79 -17.40
N LEU A 249 12.18 2.33 -16.19
CA LEU A 249 12.25 1.52 -14.97
C LEU A 249 10.92 0.80 -14.76
N ARG A 250 10.92 -0.54 -14.73
CA ARG A 250 9.70 -1.34 -14.61
C ARG A 250 9.70 -2.17 -13.34
N ARG A 251 8.72 -1.92 -12.47
CA ARG A 251 8.44 -2.70 -11.26
C ARG A 251 7.04 -3.31 -11.36
N VAL A 252 6.92 -4.36 -12.16
CA VAL A 252 5.65 -5.06 -12.37
C VAL A 252 5.71 -6.40 -11.66
N LEU A 253 4.92 -6.55 -10.60
CA LEU A 253 4.89 -7.77 -9.79
C LEU A 253 4.00 -8.83 -10.44
N ASN A 254 4.50 -10.08 -10.53
CA ASN A 254 3.68 -11.22 -10.91
C ASN A 254 2.87 -11.71 -9.70
N CYS A 255 1.56 -11.66 -9.79
CA CYS A 255 0.64 -12.03 -8.69
C CYS A 255 -0.03 -13.40 -8.92
N ARG A 256 0.52 -14.26 -9.78
CA ARG A 256 -0.07 -15.60 -10.06
C ARG A 256 -0.06 -16.49 -8.83
N ARG A 257 0.97 -16.39 -8.00
CA ARG A 257 1.07 -17.22 -6.80
C ARG A 257 -0.05 -16.94 -5.81
N VAL A 258 -0.34 -15.68 -5.50
CA VAL A 258 -1.44 -15.32 -4.59
C VAL A 258 -2.80 -15.74 -5.14
N LEU A 259 -2.99 -15.67 -6.47
CA LEU A 259 -4.19 -16.18 -7.13
C LEU A 259 -4.31 -17.70 -6.98
N ASN A 260 -3.25 -18.44 -7.30
CA ASN A 260 -3.29 -19.91 -7.29
C ASN A 260 -3.45 -20.52 -5.89
N VAL A 261 -2.88 -19.85 -4.86
CA VAL A 261 -2.87 -20.36 -3.49
C VAL A 261 -4.09 -19.90 -2.70
N PHE A 262 -4.45 -18.62 -2.80
CA PHE A 262 -5.51 -18.02 -1.98
C PHE A 262 -6.75 -17.62 -2.78
N GLY A 263 -6.76 -17.78 -4.10
CA GLY A 263 -7.87 -17.32 -4.95
C GLY A 263 -7.98 -15.79 -5.01
N VAL A 264 -6.93 -15.04 -4.65
CA VAL A 264 -6.94 -13.58 -4.66
C VAL A 264 -6.72 -13.06 -6.06
N HIS A 265 -7.72 -12.37 -6.60
CA HIS A 265 -7.65 -11.71 -7.90
C HIS A 265 -7.14 -10.28 -7.75
N GLN A 266 -6.22 -9.88 -8.63
CA GLN A 266 -5.81 -8.48 -8.76
C GLN A 266 -7.01 -7.60 -9.13
N LYS A 267 -7.07 -6.39 -8.60
CA LYS A 267 -8.11 -5.42 -8.90
C LYS A 267 -7.64 -4.41 -9.95
N PRO A 268 -8.48 -4.06 -10.93
CA PRO A 268 -8.18 -2.96 -11.86
C PRO A 268 -8.15 -1.63 -11.12
N TRP A 269 -6.98 -0.97 -11.10
CA TRP A 269 -6.82 0.28 -10.39
C TRP A 269 -7.76 1.40 -10.88
N ARG A 270 -8.14 1.37 -12.16
CA ARG A 270 -9.06 2.36 -12.75
C ARG A 270 -10.44 2.33 -12.08
N LEU A 271 -10.94 1.14 -11.75
CA LEU A 271 -12.21 0.98 -11.05
C LEU A 271 -12.10 1.44 -9.59
N GLU A 272 -10.98 1.13 -8.93
CA GLU A 272 -10.76 1.53 -7.55
C GLU A 272 -10.61 3.06 -7.45
N VAL A 273 -9.86 3.69 -8.35
CA VAL A 273 -9.80 5.16 -8.46
C VAL A 273 -11.20 5.74 -8.68
N GLY A 274 -11.97 5.17 -9.61
CA GLY A 274 -13.34 5.64 -9.88
C GLY A 274 -14.21 5.67 -8.62
N ARG A 275 -14.21 4.58 -7.85
CA ARG A 275 -14.95 4.48 -6.57
C ARG A 275 -14.47 5.51 -5.53
N MET A 276 -13.16 5.69 -5.43
CA MET A 276 -12.59 6.68 -4.51
C MET A 276 -12.94 8.11 -4.90
N LEU A 277 -12.92 8.43 -6.19
CA LEU A 277 -13.34 9.74 -6.69
C LEU A 277 -14.84 9.99 -6.40
N ASP A 278 -15.71 8.99 -6.58
CA ASP A 278 -17.13 9.11 -6.23
C ASP A 278 -17.31 9.39 -4.74
N ALA A 279 -16.58 8.68 -3.87
CA ALA A 279 -16.61 8.89 -2.42
C ALA A 279 -16.06 10.27 -2.02
N TRP A 280 -14.96 10.71 -2.65
CA TRP A 280 -14.35 12.02 -2.40
C TRP A 280 -15.29 13.17 -2.82
N CYS A 281 -15.93 13.05 -3.97
CA CYS A 281 -16.93 14.04 -4.41
C CYS A 281 -18.13 14.12 -3.45
N LEU A 282 -18.61 12.98 -2.93
CA LEU A 282 -19.71 12.96 -1.97
C LEU A 282 -19.32 13.61 -0.63
N ALA A 283 -18.12 13.33 -0.12
CA ALA A 283 -17.65 13.91 1.13
C ALA A 283 -17.54 15.44 1.08
N ARG A 284 -17.26 16.02 -0.08
CA ARG A 284 -17.24 17.48 -0.29
C ARG A 284 -18.63 18.12 -0.21
N ASP A 285 -19.69 17.40 -0.55
CA ASP A 285 -21.06 17.91 -0.42
C ASP A 285 -21.48 18.04 1.05
N ASP A 286 -20.96 17.14 1.89
CA ASP A 286 -21.27 17.10 3.31
C ASP A 286 -20.49 18.17 4.12
N ASP A 287 -19.42 18.76 3.52
CA ASP A 287 -18.64 19.84 4.13
C ASP A 287 -18.89 21.20 3.47
N PRO A 288 -19.87 22.01 4.01
CA PRO A 288 -20.22 23.30 3.45
C PRO A 288 -19.10 24.37 3.53
N ALA A 289 -18.00 24.11 4.24
CA ALA A 289 -16.86 25.01 4.29
C ALA A 289 -15.99 24.92 3.02
N ALA A 290 -15.85 23.72 2.44
CA ALA A 290 -15.10 23.50 1.21
C ALA A 290 -15.77 24.12 -0.04
N SER A 291 -17.10 24.33 -0.01
CA SER A 291 -17.87 24.89 -1.13
C SER A 291 -17.77 26.42 -1.26
N LYS A 292 -17.29 27.14 -0.25
CA LYS A 292 -17.29 28.61 -0.22
C LYS A 292 -15.99 29.26 -0.69
N GLU A 293 -14.90 28.54 -0.79
CA GLU A 293 -13.62 29.10 -1.31
C GLU A 293 -13.60 29.21 -2.84
N VAL A 294 -14.45 28.48 -3.54
CA VAL A 294 -14.50 28.46 -5.01
C VAL A 294 -15.30 29.65 -5.58
N ASP A 295 -16.23 30.24 -4.80
CA ASP A 295 -17.09 31.37 -5.24
C ASP A 295 -16.44 32.77 -5.03
N GLN A 296 -15.20 32.85 -4.52
CA GLN A 296 -14.51 34.10 -4.22
C GLN A 296 -13.17 34.30 -4.96
N ALA A 297 -12.83 33.48 -5.96
CA ALA A 297 -11.62 33.64 -6.75
C ALA A 297 -11.88 34.15 -8.17
#